data_2c0a04254a9b7aea5de776fc88dde6a2
#
_entry.id   2c0a04254a9b7aea5de776fc88dde6a2
#
_cell.length_a   1.000
_cell.length_b   1.000
_cell.length_c   1.000
_cell.angle_alpha   90.00
_cell.angle_beta   90.00
_cell.angle_gamma   90.00
#
_symmetry.space_group_name_H-M   'P 1'
#
loop_
_entity.id
_entity.type
_entity.pdbx_description
1 polymer ?
#
loop_
_entity_poly.entity_id
_entity_poly.type
_entity_poly.pdbx_seq_one_letter_code
_entity_poly.pdbx_strand_id
1 'polypeptide(L)'
;STGAVARALAAVLGKELPSADGAAIDVSRLPGRPPNLCAGCSHRAMYYAVRKVFGDEAVYSSDIGCYTLGMVPPLRAADFLFCMGSSVSAGSGFAMVSDRPVVGFIGDSTFFHSGMTGLANAVFNKHDVLLVILDNGTTAMTGHQPNPGVCTSVLGEGCNHLDIESVVRGIGVTDVAKVKPFNMRGTLKTIEEMKARSGVRVIIAEEPCMLFARRTLKQNRPQVAEVATQGEEALKCLAELAPRSVAAAPPKLRSSAWMNRSVPAAWCVSR
;
A
#
# COMPACT_ATOMS: atom_id res chain seq x y z
N SER A 1 8.10 16.11 22.23
CA SER A 1 7.91 14.72 22.66
C SER A 1 6.73 14.62 23.63
N THR A 2 6.12 13.43 23.74
CA THR A 2 5.02 13.16 24.68
C THR A 2 5.40 13.53 26.13
N GLY A 3 6.63 13.31 26.55
CA GLY A 3 7.12 13.68 27.86
C GLY A 3 7.17 15.21 28.08
N ALA A 4 7.40 16.02 27.04
CA ALA A 4 7.34 17.48 27.18
C ALA A 4 5.90 17.95 27.38
N VAL A 5 4.95 17.39 26.66
CA VAL A 5 3.52 17.68 26.82
C VAL A 5 3.04 17.23 28.20
N ALA A 6 3.40 16.02 28.63
CA ALA A 6 3.05 15.54 29.97
C ALA A 6 3.57 16.47 31.09
N ARG A 7 4.82 16.91 31.00
CA ARG A 7 5.37 17.88 31.97
C ARG A 7 4.63 19.22 31.97
N ALA A 8 4.32 19.75 30.78
CA ALA A 8 3.57 21.00 30.69
C ALA A 8 2.17 20.88 31.30
N LEU A 9 1.46 19.81 31.04
CA LEU A 9 0.14 19.52 31.60
C LEU A 9 0.21 19.31 33.12
N ALA A 10 1.20 18.56 33.60
CA ALA A 10 1.39 18.34 35.04
C ALA A 10 1.64 19.65 35.80
N ALA A 11 2.45 20.55 35.25
CA ALA A 11 2.70 21.86 35.82
C ALA A 11 1.42 22.70 35.91
N VAL A 12 0.58 22.69 34.87
CA VAL A 12 -0.71 23.41 34.86
C VAL A 12 -1.72 22.80 35.84
N LEU A 13 -1.73 21.48 35.97
CA LEU A 13 -2.68 20.74 36.80
C LEU A 13 -2.21 20.59 38.27
N GLY A 14 -1.02 21.08 38.62
CA GLY A 14 -0.43 20.91 39.94
C GLY A 14 -0.20 19.46 40.32
N LYS A 15 0.05 18.56 39.32
CA LYS A 15 0.29 17.14 39.53
C LYS A 15 1.76 16.78 39.34
N GLU A 16 2.26 15.92 40.24
CA GLU A 16 3.57 15.32 40.02
C GLU A 16 3.48 14.17 39.01
N LEU A 17 4.45 14.13 38.10
CA LEU A 17 4.58 12.99 37.22
C LEU A 17 5.38 11.88 37.93
N PRO A 18 5.02 10.60 37.73
CA PRO A 18 5.85 9.51 38.21
C PRO A 18 7.28 9.70 37.66
N SER A 19 8.29 9.51 38.52
CA SER A 19 9.67 9.52 38.06
C SER A 19 9.84 8.46 37.00
N ALA A 20 10.43 8.82 35.87
CA ALA A 20 10.78 7.83 34.84
C ALA A 20 12.05 7.10 35.30
N ASP A 21 11.92 6.21 36.27
CA ASP A 21 13.03 5.37 36.80
C ASP A 21 13.42 4.27 35.79
N GLY A 22 13.33 4.54 34.50
CA GLY A 22 13.90 3.71 33.48
C GLY A 22 15.39 3.95 33.35
N ALA A 23 16.22 2.95 33.52
CA ALA A 23 17.63 3.03 33.19
C ALA A 23 17.81 3.69 31.82
N ALA A 24 18.62 4.76 31.75
CA ALA A 24 18.88 5.46 30.50
C ALA A 24 19.51 4.45 29.51
N ILE A 25 18.76 4.12 28.47
CA ILE A 25 19.26 3.22 27.40
C ILE A 25 20.29 4.02 26.62
N ASP A 26 21.50 3.53 26.55
CA ASP A 26 22.54 4.12 25.69
C ASP A 26 22.18 3.87 24.23
N VAL A 27 21.50 4.83 23.62
CA VAL A 27 21.07 4.77 22.22
C VAL A 27 22.24 4.80 21.24
N SER A 28 23.44 5.24 21.64
CA SER A 28 24.62 5.28 20.77
C SER A 28 25.10 3.88 20.38
N ARG A 29 24.80 2.88 21.22
CA ARG A 29 25.15 1.47 20.98
C ARG A 29 24.11 0.71 20.16
N LEU A 30 22.98 1.32 19.85
CA LEU A 30 21.94 0.67 19.05
C LEU A 30 22.25 0.80 17.56
N PRO A 31 22.09 -0.28 16.78
CA PRO A 31 22.26 -0.18 15.33
C PRO A 31 21.20 0.74 14.72
N GLY A 32 21.62 1.60 13.82
CA GLY A 32 20.68 2.45 13.06
C GLY A 32 19.66 1.60 12.30
N ARG A 33 18.39 1.92 12.44
CA ARG A 33 17.28 1.27 11.72
C ARG A 33 16.50 2.32 10.93
N PRO A 34 16.99 2.72 9.76
CA PRO A 34 16.24 3.66 8.93
C PRO A 34 14.90 3.06 8.53
N PRO A 35 13.86 3.88 8.37
CA PRO A 35 12.57 3.44 7.90
C PRO A 35 12.70 2.79 6.53
N ASN A 36 11.98 1.71 6.29
CA ASN A 36 12.03 0.96 5.04
C ASN A 36 10.65 0.35 4.73
N LEU A 37 10.39 0.09 3.45
CA LEU A 37 9.22 -0.66 3.02
C LEU A 37 9.25 -2.09 3.58
N CYS A 38 8.09 -2.60 3.96
CA CYS A 38 7.94 -3.94 4.53
C CYS A 38 8.45 -5.04 3.60
N ALA A 39 8.86 -6.17 4.18
CA ALA A 39 9.17 -7.36 3.39
C ALA A 39 7.90 -7.85 2.67
N GLY A 40 7.99 -8.12 1.36
CA GLY A 40 6.85 -8.52 0.53
C GLY A 40 5.88 -7.38 0.19
N CYS A 41 6.27 -6.13 0.37
CA CYS A 41 5.47 -4.98 -0.03
C CYS A 41 5.43 -4.86 -1.56
N SER A 42 4.22 -4.75 -2.13
CA SER A 42 4.00 -4.60 -3.58
C SER A 42 4.61 -3.31 -4.15
N HIS A 43 4.66 -2.25 -3.34
CA HIS A 43 5.29 -0.99 -3.76
C HIS A 43 6.76 -1.17 -4.15
N ARG A 44 7.51 -2.07 -3.46
CA ARG A 44 8.90 -2.38 -3.82
C ARG A 44 9.01 -2.95 -5.23
N ALA A 45 8.11 -3.87 -5.59
CA ALA A 45 8.10 -4.48 -6.92
C ALA A 45 7.80 -3.43 -8.00
N MET A 46 6.82 -2.55 -7.73
CA MET A 46 6.46 -1.49 -8.67
C MET A 46 7.58 -0.46 -8.86
N TYR A 47 8.21 -0.01 -7.78
CA TYR A 47 9.37 0.89 -7.86
C TYR A 47 10.54 0.28 -8.64
N TYR A 48 10.84 -0.99 -8.36
CA TYR A 48 11.87 -1.72 -9.11
C TYR A 48 11.53 -1.77 -10.61
N ALA A 49 10.29 -2.09 -10.96
CA ALA A 49 9.86 -2.17 -12.35
C ALA A 49 9.97 -0.82 -13.08
N VAL A 50 9.50 0.26 -12.45
CA VAL A 50 9.56 1.61 -13.02
C VAL A 50 11.01 2.06 -13.16
N ARG A 51 11.84 1.89 -12.13
CA ARG A 51 13.27 2.23 -12.17
C ARG A 51 14.02 1.44 -13.22
N LYS A 52 13.66 0.18 -13.45
CA LYS A 52 14.28 -0.66 -14.49
C LYS A 52 13.98 -0.14 -15.90
N VAL A 53 12.79 0.42 -16.14
CA VAL A 53 12.37 0.91 -17.48
C VAL A 53 12.83 2.35 -17.73
N PHE A 54 12.73 3.21 -16.72
CA PHE A 54 13.03 4.64 -16.86
C PHE A 54 14.45 5.02 -16.42
N GLY A 55 15.09 4.21 -15.56
CA GLY A 55 16.46 4.47 -15.09
C GLY A 55 16.59 5.79 -14.33
N ASP A 56 17.69 6.50 -14.57
CA ASP A 56 17.97 7.83 -14.03
C ASP A 56 17.55 8.98 -14.98
N GLU A 57 16.97 8.64 -16.12
CA GLU A 57 16.53 9.63 -17.12
C GLU A 57 15.25 10.35 -16.72
N ALA A 58 14.36 9.67 -15.95
CA ALA A 58 13.11 10.26 -15.52
C ALA A 58 13.27 11.15 -14.28
N VAL A 59 12.30 12.04 -14.09
CA VAL A 59 12.05 12.75 -12.84
C VAL A 59 10.97 11.99 -12.07
N TYR A 60 11.27 11.63 -10.83
CA TYR A 60 10.37 10.87 -9.97
C TYR A 60 9.73 11.77 -8.93
N SER A 61 8.44 11.98 -9.05
CA SER A 61 7.66 12.71 -8.07
C SER A 61 6.93 11.74 -7.14
N SER A 62 6.95 11.99 -5.85
CA SER A 62 6.33 11.14 -4.85
C SER A 62 5.34 11.89 -3.98
N ASP A 63 4.64 11.16 -3.16
CA ASP A 63 3.60 11.66 -2.27
C ASP A 63 3.79 11.13 -0.85
N ILE A 64 2.89 11.50 0.08
CA ILE A 64 2.96 11.12 1.50
C ILE A 64 2.19 9.83 1.75
N GLY A 65 2.89 8.80 2.20
CA GLY A 65 2.36 7.48 2.54
C GLY A 65 3.49 6.45 2.72
N CYS A 66 3.17 5.16 2.84
CA CYS A 66 4.19 4.10 2.88
C CYS A 66 5.14 4.18 1.67
N TYR A 67 4.61 4.55 0.54
CA TYR A 67 5.36 4.70 -0.72
C TYR A 67 6.36 5.86 -0.70
N THR A 68 6.27 6.84 0.21
CA THR A 68 7.35 7.81 0.46
C THR A 68 8.69 7.11 0.69
N LEU A 69 8.69 5.93 1.31
CA LEU A 69 9.89 5.15 1.58
C LEU A 69 10.57 4.60 0.31
N GLY A 70 9.95 4.74 -0.85
CA GLY A 70 10.58 4.48 -2.14
C GLY A 70 11.71 5.43 -2.49
N MET A 71 11.82 6.59 -1.82
CA MET A 71 12.91 7.55 -2.00
C MET A 71 14.27 7.05 -1.46
N VAL A 72 14.24 6.17 -0.45
CA VAL A 72 15.46 5.69 0.19
C VAL A 72 16.12 4.56 -0.63
N PRO A 73 17.47 4.38 -0.49
CA PRO A 73 18.15 3.27 -1.10
C PRO A 73 17.54 1.91 -0.69
N PRO A 74 17.56 0.90 -1.58
CA PRO A 74 18.19 0.88 -2.92
C PRO A 74 17.26 1.41 -4.03
N LEU A 75 16.01 1.74 -3.75
CA LEU A 75 15.00 2.05 -4.76
C LEU A 75 15.22 3.41 -5.41
N ARG A 76 15.46 4.45 -4.62
CA ARG A 76 15.68 5.83 -5.07
C ARG A 76 14.68 6.28 -6.15
N ALA A 77 13.40 5.99 -5.92
CA ALA A 77 12.33 6.25 -6.88
C ALA A 77 11.51 7.49 -6.49
N ALA A 78 12.16 8.48 -5.92
CA ALA A 78 11.58 9.81 -5.68
C ALA A 78 12.71 10.84 -5.60
N ASP A 79 12.61 11.87 -6.42
CA ASP A 79 13.51 13.03 -6.41
C ASP A 79 12.98 14.12 -5.47
N PHE A 80 11.65 14.25 -5.38
CA PHE A 80 11.01 15.20 -4.48
C PHE A 80 9.62 14.72 -4.03
N LEU A 81 9.19 15.27 -2.91
CA LEU A 81 7.82 15.23 -2.39
C LEU A 81 7.57 16.48 -1.51
N PHE A 82 6.34 16.98 -1.47
CA PHE A 82 6.00 18.15 -0.67
C PHE A 82 4.84 17.86 0.30
N CYS A 83 3.68 17.48 -0.22
CA CYS A 83 2.48 17.20 0.56
C CYS A 83 1.62 16.15 -0.13
N MET A 84 0.53 15.71 0.50
CA MET A 84 -0.43 14.78 -0.11
C MET A 84 -1.03 15.40 -1.39
N GLY A 85 -0.95 14.68 -2.52
CA GLY A 85 -1.38 15.11 -3.86
C GLY A 85 -0.30 15.80 -4.68
N SER A 86 0.85 16.12 -4.09
CA SER A 86 1.92 16.84 -4.78
C SER A 86 2.61 16.03 -5.88
N SER A 87 2.57 14.71 -5.83
CA SER A 87 3.15 13.87 -6.88
C SER A 87 2.56 14.19 -8.25
N VAL A 88 1.25 14.42 -8.31
CA VAL A 88 0.56 14.76 -9.56
C VAL A 88 0.76 16.23 -9.89
N SER A 89 0.45 17.14 -8.96
CA SER A 89 0.46 18.57 -9.23
C SER A 89 1.86 19.13 -9.49
N ALA A 90 2.84 18.82 -8.61
CA ALA A 90 4.21 19.24 -8.82
C ALA A 90 4.89 18.48 -9.95
N GLY A 91 4.60 17.16 -10.11
CA GLY A 91 5.07 16.36 -11.24
C GLY A 91 4.61 16.95 -12.58
N SER A 92 3.35 17.35 -12.68
CA SER A 92 2.82 18.05 -13.86
C SER A 92 3.53 19.38 -14.12
N GLY A 93 3.88 20.14 -13.07
CA GLY A 93 4.68 21.37 -13.21
C GLY A 93 6.07 21.09 -13.75
N PHE A 94 6.73 20.02 -13.30
CA PHE A 94 8.03 19.61 -13.86
C PHE A 94 7.91 19.19 -15.32
N ALA A 95 6.83 18.51 -15.70
CA ALA A 95 6.62 18.09 -17.08
C ALA A 95 6.47 19.27 -18.06
N MET A 96 6.14 20.48 -17.58
CA MET A 96 6.06 21.68 -18.42
C MET A 96 7.44 22.32 -18.70
N VAL A 97 8.43 22.07 -17.87
CA VAL A 97 9.73 22.77 -17.91
C VAL A 97 10.92 21.83 -18.10
N SER A 98 10.67 20.54 -18.24
CA SER A 98 11.71 19.52 -18.38
C SER A 98 11.42 18.62 -19.57
N ASP A 99 12.43 18.35 -20.39
CA ASP A 99 12.37 17.36 -21.47
C ASP A 99 12.48 15.91 -20.95
N ARG A 100 12.74 15.74 -19.66
CA ARG A 100 12.84 14.42 -19.03
C ARG A 100 11.45 13.85 -18.78
N PRO A 101 11.25 12.53 -18.98
CA PRO A 101 10.00 11.87 -18.59
C PRO A 101 9.68 12.10 -17.11
N VAL A 102 8.44 12.39 -16.79
CA VAL A 102 7.99 12.57 -15.39
C VAL A 102 7.11 11.41 -14.99
N VAL A 103 7.48 10.76 -13.87
CA VAL A 103 6.73 9.65 -13.28
C VAL A 103 6.33 10.01 -11.85
N GLY A 104 5.02 10.11 -11.62
CA GLY A 104 4.47 10.37 -10.29
C GLY A 104 4.02 9.08 -9.61
N PHE A 105 4.26 8.96 -8.29
CA PHE A 105 3.74 7.86 -7.47
C PHE A 105 2.78 8.41 -6.41
N ILE A 106 1.60 7.80 -6.32
CA ILE A 106 0.58 8.15 -5.33
C ILE A 106 -0.12 6.89 -4.82
N GLY A 107 -0.48 6.84 -3.55
CA GLY A 107 -1.29 5.74 -3.00
C GLY A 107 -2.78 5.97 -3.25
N ASP A 108 -3.56 4.89 -3.16
CA ASP A 108 -5.01 4.87 -3.30
C ASP A 108 -5.71 5.89 -2.40
N SER A 109 -5.42 5.89 -1.12
CA SER A 109 -6.00 6.82 -0.16
C SER A 109 -5.64 8.28 -0.47
N THR A 110 -4.38 8.56 -0.80
CA THR A 110 -3.94 9.92 -1.16
C THR A 110 -4.52 10.37 -2.49
N PHE A 111 -4.72 9.45 -3.44
CA PHE A 111 -5.39 9.75 -4.70
C PHE A 111 -6.81 10.29 -4.46
N PHE A 112 -7.60 9.60 -3.65
CA PHE A 112 -8.95 10.06 -3.31
C PHE A 112 -8.94 11.34 -2.46
N HIS A 113 -7.95 11.52 -1.58
CA HIS A 113 -7.84 12.71 -0.73
C HIS A 113 -7.54 13.98 -1.52
N SER A 114 -6.55 13.94 -2.42
CA SER A 114 -6.04 15.16 -3.07
C SER A 114 -5.41 14.95 -4.46
N GLY A 115 -5.30 13.71 -4.93
CA GLY A 115 -4.70 13.41 -6.24
C GLY A 115 -5.61 13.71 -7.42
N MET A 116 -6.92 13.58 -7.26
CA MET A 116 -7.91 13.76 -8.33
C MET A 116 -7.87 15.16 -8.93
N THR A 117 -7.73 16.20 -8.11
CA THR A 117 -7.67 17.59 -8.56
C THR A 117 -6.43 17.88 -9.38
N GLY A 118 -5.28 17.33 -8.95
CA GLY A 118 -4.03 17.43 -9.72
C GLY A 118 -4.12 16.71 -11.05
N LEU A 119 -4.76 15.52 -11.09
CA LEU A 119 -4.97 14.76 -12.31
C LEU A 119 -5.90 15.50 -13.29
N ALA A 120 -7.00 16.09 -12.81
CA ALA A 120 -7.89 16.89 -13.62
C ALA A 120 -7.16 18.10 -14.24
N ASN A 121 -6.30 18.77 -13.47
CA ASN A 121 -5.45 19.85 -13.97
C ASN A 121 -4.47 19.36 -15.04
N ALA A 122 -3.83 18.21 -14.85
CA ALA A 122 -2.90 17.63 -15.81
C ALA A 122 -3.59 17.29 -17.13
N VAL A 123 -4.80 16.72 -17.08
CA VAL A 123 -5.61 16.41 -18.27
C VAL A 123 -6.03 17.69 -18.99
N PHE A 124 -6.56 18.67 -18.24
CA PHE A 124 -6.99 19.94 -18.80
C PHE A 124 -5.87 20.67 -19.56
N ASN A 125 -4.66 20.69 -18.99
CA ASN A 125 -3.51 21.34 -19.57
C ASN A 125 -2.68 20.46 -20.51
N LYS A 126 -3.11 19.20 -20.76
CA LYS A 126 -2.44 18.24 -21.66
C LYS A 126 -0.96 17.99 -21.28
N HIS A 127 -0.69 17.88 -19.98
CA HIS A 127 0.67 17.61 -19.51
C HIS A 127 1.14 16.22 -19.92
N ASP A 128 2.44 16.03 -20.07
CA ASP A 128 3.04 14.73 -20.37
C ASP A 128 3.57 14.09 -19.07
N VAL A 129 2.74 13.28 -18.42
CA VAL A 129 3.06 12.67 -17.13
C VAL A 129 2.52 11.25 -17.03
N LEU A 130 3.34 10.34 -16.51
CA LEU A 130 2.92 9.00 -16.13
C LEU A 130 2.63 8.97 -14.62
N LEU A 131 1.38 8.77 -14.24
CA LEU A 131 0.99 8.59 -12.85
C LEU A 131 0.84 7.10 -12.51
N VAL A 132 1.51 6.66 -11.46
CA VAL A 132 1.40 5.31 -10.91
C VAL A 132 0.61 5.37 -9.61
N ILE A 133 -0.61 4.87 -9.63
CA ILE A 133 -1.47 4.76 -8.45
C ILE A 133 -1.18 3.41 -7.79
N LEU A 134 -0.64 3.44 -6.58
CA LEU A 134 -0.28 2.26 -5.78
C LEU A 134 -1.49 1.87 -4.92
N ASP A 135 -2.35 1.03 -5.50
CA ASP A 135 -3.57 0.56 -4.84
C ASP A 135 -3.27 -0.68 -3.99
N ASN A 136 -3.23 -0.48 -2.68
CA ASN A 136 -3.04 -1.57 -1.72
C ASN A 136 -4.28 -1.86 -0.84
N GLY A 137 -5.41 -1.20 -1.14
CA GLY A 137 -6.70 -1.40 -0.47
C GLY A 137 -6.74 -0.89 0.97
N THR A 138 -5.83 -0.01 1.40
CA THR A 138 -5.85 0.50 2.78
C THR A 138 -4.93 1.70 2.99
N THR A 139 -5.29 2.59 3.92
CA THR A 139 -4.41 3.66 4.41
C THR A 139 -3.41 3.10 5.43
N ALA A 140 -2.38 2.40 4.92
CA ALA A 140 -1.54 1.52 5.74
C ALA A 140 -0.66 2.26 6.75
N MET A 141 -0.06 3.38 6.40
CA MET A 141 0.93 4.08 7.23
C MET A 141 0.38 4.53 8.58
N THR A 142 -0.88 4.92 8.64
CA THR A 142 -1.53 5.46 9.84
C THR A 142 -2.35 4.42 10.62
N GLY A 143 -2.35 3.16 10.21
CA GLY A 143 -2.97 2.07 10.95
C GLY A 143 -4.04 1.29 10.21
N HIS A 144 -3.99 1.29 8.88
CA HIS A 144 -4.90 0.52 8.01
C HIS A 144 -6.36 1.01 8.04
N GLN A 145 -6.55 2.32 8.02
CA GLN A 145 -7.89 2.89 7.88
C GLN A 145 -8.46 2.58 6.48
N PRO A 146 -9.79 2.43 6.38
CA PRO A 146 -10.46 2.36 5.09
C PRO A 146 -10.34 3.69 4.33
N ASN A 147 -10.46 3.62 3.01
CA ASN A 147 -10.51 4.76 2.11
C ASN A 147 -11.67 4.57 1.12
N PRO A 148 -12.03 5.55 0.28
CA PRO A 148 -13.17 5.42 -0.65
C PRO A 148 -13.06 4.27 -1.66
N GLY A 149 -11.88 3.71 -1.88
CA GLY A 149 -11.64 2.56 -2.78
C GLY A 149 -11.91 1.20 -2.15
N VAL A 150 -12.44 1.12 -0.91
CA VAL A 150 -12.77 -0.15 -0.26
C VAL A 150 -14.25 -0.24 0.11
N CYS A 151 -14.74 -1.48 0.33
CA CYS A 151 -16.16 -1.73 0.61
C CYS A 151 -16.57 -1.58 2.08
N THR A 152 -15.68 -1.12 2.95
CA THR A 152 -15.94 -1.00 4.40
C THR A 152 -15.72 0.42 4.86
N SER A 153 -16.69 0.99 5.57
CA SER A 153 -16.58 2.32 6.17
C SER A 153 -15.71 2.31 7.42
N VAL A 154 -15.41 3.49 7.96
CA VAL A 154 -14.68 3.65 9.24
C VAL A 154 -15.43 3.00 10.40
N LEU A 155 -16.76 2.94 10.35
CA LEU A 155 -17.62 2.33 11.36
C LEU A 155 -17.74 0.80 11.19
N GLY A 156 -17.11 0.21 10.18
CA GLY A 156 -17.16 -1.22 9.91
C GLY A 156 -18.39 -1.67 9.08
N GLU A 157 -19.26 -0.74 8.72
CA GLU A 157 -20.44 -1.02 7.89
C GLU A 157 -20.08 -1.05 6.40
N GLY A 158 -20.85 -1.79 5.61
CA GLY A 158 -20.74 -1.77 4.16
C GLY A 158 -21.01 -0.37 3.60
N CYS A 159 -20.26 0.03 2.59
CA CYS A 159 -20.42 1.32 1.92
C CYS A 159 -20.22 1.18 0.42
N ASN A 160 -20.68 2.17 -0.34
CA ASN A 160 -20.35 2.24 -1.76
C ASN A 160 -18.86 2.58 -1.91
N HIS A 161 -18.13 1.76 -2.65
CA HIS A 161 -16.75 2.06 -2.99
C HIS A 161 -16.66 2.77 -4.36
N LEU A 162 -15.60 3.52 -4.53
CA LEU A 162 -15.27 4.18 -5.79
C LEU A 162 -14.17 3.37 -6.50
N ASP A 163 -14.47 2.89 -7.71
CA ASP A 163 -13.46 2.25 -8.54
C ASP A 163 -12.49 3.29 -9.09
N ILE A 164 -11.20 3.12 -8.78
CA ILE A 164 -10.14 4.05 -9.17
C ILE A 164 -10.08 4.22 -10.69
N GLU A 165 -10.22 3.14 -11.45
CA GLU A 165 -10.18 3.22 -12.91
C GLU A 165 -11.35 4.05 -13.46
N SER A 166 -12.56 3.82 -12.95
CA SER A 166 -13.75 4.58 -13.34
C SER A 166 -13.58 6.08 -13.06
N VAL A 167 -13.02 6.42 -11.89
CA VAL A 167 -12.73 7.81 -11.52
C VAL A 167 -11.69 8.43 -12.45
N VAL A 168 -10.58 7.73 -12.70
CA VAL A 168 -9.50 8.19 -13.59
C VAL A 168 -10.02 8.42 -15.00
N ARG A 169 -10.81 7.49 -15.54
CA ARG A 169 -11.44 7.64 -16.87
C ARG A 169 -12.49 8.76 -16.89
N GLY A 170 -13.26 8.90 -15.81
CA GLY A 170 -14.23 10.00 -15.65
C GLY A 170 -13.59 11.39 -15.62
N ILE A 171 -12.34 11.52 -15.16
CA ILE A 171 -11.54 12.75 -15.22
C ILE A 171 -11.08 13.04 -16.66
N GLY A 172 -11.10 12.04 -17.55
CA GLY A 172 -10.76 12.20 -18.99
C GLY A 172 -9.43 11.56 -19.39
N VAL A 173 -8.82 10.73 -18.54
CA VAL A 173 -7.63 9.97 -18.93
C VAL A 173 -8.03 8.81 -19.84
N THR A 174 -7.44 8.73 -21.02
CA THR A 174 -7.67 7.67 -22.01
C THR A 174 -6.71 6.49 -21.83
N ASP A 175 -5.45 6.79 -21.52
CA ASP A 175 -4.39 5.81 -21.37
C ASP A 175 -4.30 5.33 -19.92
N VAL A 176 -5.10 4.30 -19.62
CA VAL A 176 -5.16 3.66 -18.29
C VAL A 176 -4.84 2.17 -18.42
N ALA A 177 -3.96 1.66 -17.57
CA ALA A 177 -3.66 0.24 -17.46
C ALA A 177 -3.66 -0.23 -16.01
N LYS A 178 -4.15 -1.45 -15.77
CA LYS A 178 -4.04 -2.13 -14.47
C LYS A 178 -2.91 -3.15 -14.52
N VAL A 179 -2.11 -3.21 -13.47
CA VAL A 179 -1.04 -4.20 -13.32
C VAL A 179 -1.07 -4.85 -11.94
N LYS A 180 -0.58 -6.07 -11.88
CA LYS A 180 -0.29 -6.76 -10.64
C LYS A 180 1.23 -6.70 -10.42
N PRO A 181 1.75 -5.92 -9.47
CA PRO A 181 3.20 -5.68 -9.31
C PRO A 181 4.05 -6.94 -9.21
N PHE A 182 3.52 -8.03 -8.64
CA PHE A 182 4.25 -9.29 -8.54
C PHE A 182 4.28 -10.10 -9.86
N ASN A 183 3.42 -9.78 -10.82
CA ASN A 183 3.59 -10.25 -12.20
C ASN A 183 4.61 -9.37 -12.92
N MET A 184 5.88 -9.50 -12.56
CA MET A 184 6.97 -8.64 -13.02
C MET A 184 7.07 -8.53 -14.53
N ARG A 185 6.90 -9.65 -15.26
CA ARG A 185 6.96 -9.65 -16.73
C ARG A 185 5.85 -8.79 -17.35
N GLY A 186 4.61 -8.98 -16.92
CA GLY A 186 3.47 -8.18 -17.39
C GLY A 186 3.62 -6.72 -17.02
N THR A 187 4.05 -6.44 -15.78
CA THR A 187 4.26 -5.07 -15.29
C THR A 187 5.31 -4.32 -16.09
N LEU A 188 6.47 -4.94 -16.37
CA LEU A 188 7.54 -4.33 -17.18
C LEU A 188 7.02 -4.02 -18.58
N LYS A 189 6.36 -4.98 -19.26
CA LYS A 189 5.79 -4.77 -20.59
C LYS A 189 4.82 -3.59 -20.62
N THR A 190 3.90 -3.52 -19.65
CA THR A 190 2.94 -2.40 -19.57
C THR A 190 3.63 -1.05 -19.33
N ILE A 191 4.67 -1.00 -18.50
CA ILE A 191 5.42 0.25 -18.26
C ILE A 191 6.15 0.66 -19.53
N GLU A 192 6.75 -0.26 -20.29
CA GLU A 192 7.40 0.01 -21.58
C GLU A 192 6.40 0.56 -22.60
N GLU A 193 5.21 -0.04 -22.70
CA GLU A 193 4.12 0.44 -23.55
C GLU A 193 3.67 1.86 -23.16
N MET A 194 3.54 2.15 -21.86
CA MET A 194 3.16 3.47 -21.37
C MET A 194 4.28 4.49 -21.53
N LYS A 195 5.56 4.08 -21.45
CA LYS A 195 6.71 4.96 -21.73
C LYS A 195 6.73 5.43 -23.19
N ALA A 196 6.28 4.58 -24.12
CA ALA A 196 6.26 4.90 -25.55
C ALA A 196 5.11 5.87 -25.97
N ARG A 197 4.17 6.13 -25.06
CA ARG A 197 3.05 7.05 -25.29
C ARG A 197 3.35 8.42 -24.71
N SER A 198 2.58 9.43 -25.12
CA SER A 198 2.66 10.80 -24.61
C SER A 198 1.33 11.24 -23.98
N GLY A 199 1.35 12.34 -23.26
CA GLY A 199 0.19 12.87 -22.57
C GLY A 199 0.01 12.29 -21.17
N VAL A 200 -1.18 12.45 -20.60
CA VAL A 200 -1.49 11.94 -19.26
C VAL A 200 -1.79 10.44 -19.33
N ARG A 201 -0.98 9.64 -18.67
CA ARG A 201 -1.10 8.19 -18.61
C ARG A 201 -1.17 7.74 -17.18
N VAL A 202 -1.99 6.74 -16.89
CA VAL A 202 -2.17 6.20 -15.53
C VAL A 202 -1.94 4.69 -15.50
N ILE A 203 -1.10 4.22 -14.60
CA ILE A 203 -0.97 2.81 -14.25
C ILE A 203 -1.54 2.62 -12.84
N ILE A 204 -2.51 1.72 -12.70
CA ILE A 204 -3.07 1.31 -11.43
C ILE A 204 -2.39 0.00 -11.02
N ALA A 205 -1.53 0.08 -10.00
CA ALA A 205 -0.77 -1.05 -9.46
C ALA A 205 -1.53 -1.66 -8.29
N GLU A 206 -2.38 -2.65 -8.59
CA GLU A 206 -3.34 -3.22 -7.67
C GLU A 206 -2.79 -4.49 -7.00
N GLU A 207 -2.47 -4.40 -5.70
CA GLU A 207 -2.00 -5.54 -4.91
C GLU A 207 -2.20 -5.29 -3.41
N PRO A 208 -2.90 -6.15 -2.67
CA PRO A 208 -3.21 -5.94 -1.26
C PRO A 208 -1.98 -5.71 -0.38
N CYS A 209 -2.13 -4.83 0.63
CA CYS A 209 -1.10 -4.66 1.65
C CYS A 209 -0.87 -5.97 2.42
N MET A 210 0.35 -6.52 2.35
CA MET A 210 0.70 -7.82 2.96
C MET A 210 0.52 -7.84 4.48
N LEU A 211 0.75 -6.73 5.16
CA LEU A 211 0.55 -6.66 6.61
C LEU A 211 -0.94 -6.69 6.96
N PHE A 212 -1.76 -5.97 6.20
CA PHE A 212 -3.20 -5.95 6.38
C PHE A 212 -3.81 -7.33 6.06
N ALA A 213 -3.46 -7.92 4.92
CA ALA A 213 -3.91 -9.26 4.55
C ALA A 213 -3.56 -10.33 5.61
N ARG A 214 -2.34 -10.30 6.14
CA ARG A 214 -1.94 -11.21 7.23
C ARG A 214 -2.73 -10.99 8.51
N ARG A 215 -3.04 -9.73 8.85
CA ARG A 215 -3.85 -9.39 10.03
C ARG A 215 -5.27 -9.92 9.88
N THR A 216 -5.90 -9.68 8.73
CA THR A 216 -7.25 -10.16 8.42
C THR A 216 -7.34 -11.68 8.41
N LEU A 217 -6.35 -12.36 7.81
CA LEU A 217 -6.28 -13.82 7.82
C LEU A 217 -6.13 -14.40 9.24
N LYS A 218 -5.41 -13.71 10.14
CA LYS A 218 -5.30 -14.13 11.55
C LYS A 218 -6.61 -13.93 12.31
N GLN A 219 -7.33 -12.83 12.05
CA GLN A 219 -8.61 -12.54 12.68
C GLN A 219 -9.72 -13.50 12.24
N ASN A 220 -9.68 -13.93 10.99
CA ASN A 220 -10.66 -14.85 10.40
C ASN A 220 -10.26 -16.33 10.57
N ARG A 221 -9.17 -16.65 11.27
CA ARG A 221 -8.90 -18.04 11.65
C ARG A 221 -9.99 -18.49 12.63
N PRO A 222 -10.73 -19.57 12.31
CA PRO A 222 -11.65 -20.14 13.30
C PRO A 222 -10.82 -20.41 14.57
N GLN A 223 -11.38 -20.04 15.72
CA GLN A 223 -10.74 -20.26 17.01
C GLN A 223 -10.77 -21.78 17.33
N VAL A 224 -9.92 -22.53 16.64
CA VAL A 224 -9.73 -23.96 16.87
C VAL A 224 -9.12 -24.20 18.28
N ALA A 225 -8.53 -23.17 18.87
CA ALA A 225 -7.88 -23.27 20.17
C ALA A 225 -8.85 -23.38 21.37
N GLU A 226 -10.07 -22.86 21.28
CA GLU A 226 -11.06 -22.98 22.38
C GLU A 226 -11.75 -24.36 22.42
N VAL A 227 -11.83 -25.05 21.27
CA VAL A 227 -12.43 -26.38 21.17
C VAL A 227 -11.50 -27.47 21.74
N ALA A 228 -10.18 -27.26 21.73
CA ALA A 228 -9.19 -28.23 22.15
C ALA A 228 -9.08 -28.38 23.68
N THR A 229 -9.74 -27.52 24.48
CA THR A 229 -9.68 -27.56 25.94
C THR A 229 -10.92 -28.21 26.61
N GLN A 230 -11.92 -28.59 25.82
CA GLN A 230 -13.13 -29.26 26.36
C GLN A 230 -13.24 -30.71 25.89
N GLY A 231 -12.41 -31.59 26.49
CA GLY A 231 -12.65 -33.02 26.61
C GLY A 231 -12.98 -33.83 25.33
N GLU A 232 -13.63 -34.97 25.55
CA GLU A 232 -13.96 -35.96 24.50
C GLU A 232 -14.83 -35.46 23.34
N GLU A 233 -15.63 -34.41 23.51
CA GLU A 233 -16.42 -33.80 22.45
C GLU A 233 -15.54 -33.08 21.41
N ALA A 234 -14.42 -32.50 21.84
CA ALA A 234 -13.47 -31.85 20.94
C ALA A 234 -12.76 -32.87 20.03
N LEU A 235 -12.47 -34.06 20.54
CA LEU A 235 -11.90 -35.15 19.75
C LEU A 235 -12.88 -35.70 18.71
N LYS A 236 -14.18 -35.77 19.03
CA LYS A 236 -15.22 -36.12 18.05
C LYS A 236 -15.36 -35.10 16.91
N CYS A 237 -15.35 -33.81 17.23
CA CYS A 237 -15.40 -32.76 16.24
C CYS A 237 -14.15 -32.73 15.32
N LEU A 238 -12.98 -33.01 15.89
CA LEU A 238 -11.75 -33.15 15.12
C LEU A 238 -11.74 -34.39 14.21
N ALA A 239 -12.34 -35.48 14.65
CA ALA A 239 -12.48 -36.69 13.82
C ALA A 239 -13.47 -36.51 12.66
N GLU A 240 -14.51 -35.69 12.83
CA GLU A 240 -15.48 -35.34 11.78
C GLU A 240 -14.94 -34.31 10.77
N LEU A 241 -14.01 -33.45 11.22
CA LEU A 241 -13.35 -32.43 10.37
C LEU A 241 -12.09 -32.95 9.68
N ALA A 242 -11.59 -34.12 10.06
CA ALA A 242 -10.47 -34.75 9.35
C ALA A 242 -10.95 -35.20 7.96
N PRO A 243 -10.33 -34.69 6.88
CA PRO A 243 -10.70 -35.18 5.55
C PRO A 243 -10.42 -36.69 5.48
N ARG A 244 -11.38 -37.47 4.97
CA ARG A 244 -11.36 -38.94 4.82
C ARG A 244 -10.21 -39.49 3.96
N SER A 245 -9.14 -38.73 3.72
CA SER A 245 -7.97 -39.10 2.92
C SER A 245 -6.68 -38.52 3.47
N VAL A 246 -6.27 -38.93 4.66
CA VAL A 246 -4.87 -38.76 5.08
C VAL A 246 -4.19 -40.12 5.09
N ALA A 247 -4.02 -40.67 3.87
CA ALA A 247 -3.08 -41.75 3.59
C ALA A 247 -2.10 -41.31 2.49
N ALA A 248 -1.72 -40.03 2.45
CA ALA A 248 -0.64 -39.55 1.60
C ALA A 248 0.16 -38.49 2.33
N ALA A 249 1.47 -38.61 2.30
CA ALA A 249 2.43 -37.68 2.90
C ALA A 249 2.10 -36.20 2.54
N PRO A 250 2.38 -35.25 3.46
CA PRO A 250 2.06 -33.85 3.18
C PRO A 250 2.76 -33.39 1.90
N PRO A 251 2.06 -32.73 0.98
CA PRO A 251 2.68 -32.23 -0.22
C PRO A 251 3.77 -31.24 0.17
N LYS A 252 4.98 -31.45 -0.32
CA LYS A 252 6.07 -30.46 -0.22
C LYS A 252 5.52 -29.13 -0.74
N LEU A 253 5.45 -28.15 0.11
CA LEU A 253 5.07 -26.77 -0.24
C LEU A 253 5.99 -26.29 -1.36
N ARG A 254 5.55 -26.37 -2.60
CA ARG A 254 6.17 -25.67 -3.71
C ARG A 254 5.82 -24.20 -3.56
N SER A 255 6.84 -23.36 -3.47
CA SER A 255 6.74 -21.90 -3.32
C SER A 255 5.95 -21.19 -4.43
N SER A 256 5.54 -21.90 -5.48
CA SER A 256 4.79 -21.40 -6.63
C SER A 256 3.27 -21.43 -6.49
N ALA A 257 2.70 -22.13 -5.49
CA ALA A 257 1.25 -22.25 -5.36
C ALA A 257 0.56 -21.02 -4.78
N TRP A 258 1.31 -20.08 -4.22
CA TRP A 258 0.79 -18.82 -3.66
C TRP A 258 0.65 -17.71 -4.68
N MET A 259 1.31 -17.82 -5.83
CA MET A 259 1.31 -16.77 -6.86
C MET A 259 0.14 -16.85 -7.85
N ASN A 260 -0.67 -17.91 -7.84
CA ASN A 260 -1.70 -18.13 -8.87
C ASN A 260 -3.13 -18.28 -8.34
N ARG A 261 -3.39 -17.91 -7.10
CA ARG A 261 -4.79 -17.79 -6.65
C ARG A 261 -5.17 -16.31 -6.68
N SER A 262 -5.91 -15.93 -7.71
CA SER A 262 -6.80 -14.76 -7.64
C SER A 262 -7.52 -14.81 -6.29
N VAL A 263 -7.37 -13.76 -5.50
CA VAL A 263 -8.17 -13.56 -4.29
C VAL A 263 -9.63 -13.65 -4.76
N PRO A 264 -10.44 -14.58 -4.25
CA PRO A 264 -11.82 -14.66 -4.67
C PRO A 264 -12.51 -13.32 -4.41
N ALA A 265 -13.45 -12.94 -5.28
CA ALA A 265 -14.31 -11.78 -5.14
C ALA A 265 -15.18 -11.75 -3.85
N ALA A 266 -14.92 -12.63 -2.90
CA ALA A 266 -15.54 -12.76 -1.58
C ALA A 266 -15.14 -11.67 -0.58
N TRP A 267 -14.43 -10.61 -1.01
CA TRP A 267 -14.21 -9.43 -0.17
C TRP A 267 -15.39 -8.45 -0.16
N CYS A 268 -16.36 -8.65 -1.06
CA CYS A 268 -17.69 -8.08 -0.92
C CYS A 268 -18.59 -9.13 -0.25
N VAL A 269 -18.42 -9.36 1.05
CA VAL A 269 -19.37 -10.19 1.79
C VAL A 269 -20.65 -9.37 1.95
N SER A 270 -21.65 -9.78 1.19
CA SER A 270 -23.05 -9.50 1.51
C SER A 270 -23.37 -10.14 2.87
N ARG A 271 -23.43 -9.34 3.87
CA ARG A 271 -24.28 -9.22 5.07
C ARG A 271 -23.55 -8.53 6.18
#